data_671b8033d920f7e7d67781d1e7b797ba
#
_entry.id   671b8033d920f7e7d67781d1e7b797ba
#
_cell.length_a   1.000
_cell.length_b   1.000
_cell.length_c   1.000
_cell.angle_alpha   90.00
_cell.angle_beta   90.00
_cell.angle_gamma   90.00
#
_symmetry.space_group_name_H-M   'P 1'
#
loop_
_entity.id
_entity.type
_entity.pdbx_description
1 polymer ?
#
loop_
_entity_poly.entity_id
_entity_poly.type
_entity_poly.pdbx_seq_one_letter_code
_entity_poly.pdbx_strand_id
1 'polypeptide(L)'
;MKHRFIIIGMDDNRSPFFPPEALAQIRKGKVFSGGIRHKEIVGPLLPAGAEWISITVPLDCVFSHYEEIFTRFEETATDNSIIVFASGDPLFFGFANTIKRKLPEADILLYPAFNSLQTLAHRLVMPYDDMRTVSLTGRPWQEFDRALIERAPKIGILTDREHTPATIAARMLEYGYSHYTLYIGEHLGNPEKERIRRMTPQEAVSGDFEHPNCLLLDSHPGQCRTNSLHGSEAPDFPVRPFGIPDEEFAHLDGRARMITKAP
;
A
#
# COMPACT_ATOMS: atom_id res chain seq x y z
N MET A 1 12.47 12.34 28.72
CA MET A 1 12.59 12.96 27.35
C MET A 1 11.50 12.44 26.45
N LYS A 2 11.07 13.18 25.37
CA LYS A 2 10.15 12.62 24.39
C LYS A 2 10.87 11.59 23.53
N HIS A 3 10.27 10.42 23.31
CA HIS A 3 10.76 9.44 22.37
C HIS A 3 10.76 10.05 20.96
N ARG A 4 11.91 10.16 20.31
CA ARG A 4 12.04 10.77 18.99
C ARG A 4 12.35 9.76 17.92
N PHE A 5 11.52 9.75 16.88
CA PHE A 5 11.72 8.93 15.69
C PHE A 5 11.97 9.81 14.47
N ILE A 6 12.91 9.41 13.63
CA ILE A 6 13.12 9.95 12.30
C ILE A 6 12.78 8.84 11.31
N ILE A 7 11.69 9.00 10.57
CA ILE A 7 11.21 7.93 9.69
C ILE A 7 11.48 8.33 8.24
N ILE A 8 12.29 7.52 7.57
CA ILE A 8 12.76 7.77 6.20
C ILE A 8 12.12 6.75 5.28
N GLY A 9 11.29 7.25 4.36
CA GLY A 9 10.70 6.47 3.29
C GLY A 9 11.73 6.13 2.22
N MET A 10 11.60 4.94 1.62
CA MET A 10 12.45 4.50 0.51
C MET A 10 11.73 3.49 -0.38
N ASP A 11 12.17 3.41 -1.62
CA ASP A 11 11.74 2.40 -2.60
C ASP A 11 12.67 1.17 -2.58
N ASP A 12 12.57 0.32 -3.60
CA ASP A 12 13.41 -0.88 -3.75
C ASP A 12 14.72 -0.62 -4.54
N ASN A 13 15.08 0.65 -4.74
CA ASN A 13 16.29 1.01 -5.45
C ASN A 13 17.53 0.63 -4.61
N ARG A 14 18.45 -0.14 -5.20
CA ARG A 14 19.69 -0.54 -4.54
C ARG A 14 20.68 0.62 -4.32
N SER A 15 20.47 1.74 -5.02
CA SER A 15 21.17 3.00 -4.81
C SER A 15 20.14 4.09 -4.48
N PRO A 16 19.59 4.08 -3.25
CA PRO A 16 18.47 4.95 -2.91
C PRO A 16 18.90 6.42 -2.92
N PHE A 17 18.02 7.26 -3.45
CA PHE A 17 18.16 8.70 -3.35
C PHE A 17 17.49 9.20 -2.08
N PHE A 18 18.26 9.82 -1.21
CA PHE A 18 17.73 10.49 -0.02
C PHE A 18 17.97 12.00 -0.12
N PRO A 19 17.03 12.84 0.34
CA PRO A 19 17.27 14.28 0.48
C PRO A 19 18.50 14.54 1.37
N PRO A 20 19.24 15.65 1.14
CA PRO A 20 20.44 15.98 1.93
C PRO A 20 20.19 15.99 3.44
N GLU A 21 19.02 16.45 3.86
CA GLU A 21 18.60 16.49 5.27
C GLU A 21 18.46 15.09 5.86
N ALA A 22 17.84 14.15 5.11
CA ALA A 22 17.73 12.77 5.54
C ALA A 22 19.11 12.08 5.61
N LEU A 23 19.99 12.33 4.64
CA LEU A 23 21.37 11.83 4.67
C LEU A 23 22.14 12.39 5.86
N ALA A 24 21.92 13.66 6.23
CA ALA A 24 22.52 14.23 7.43
C ALA A 24 22.05 13.52 8.71
N GLN A 25 20.78 13.13 8.79
CA GLN A 25 20.27 12.32 9.90
C GLN A 25 20.92 10.92 9.93
N ILE A 26 20.99 10.25 8.78
CA ILE A 26 21.62 8.93 8.68
C ILE A 26 23.07 8.97 9.18
N ARG A 27 23.86 9.97 8.73
CA ARG A 27 25.26 10.09 9.13
C ARG A 27 25.50 10.37 10.61
N LYS A 28 24.54 10.99 11.28
CA LYS A 28 24.59 11.31 12.73
C LYS A 28 23.96 10.21 13.60
N GLY A 29 23.12 9.38 13.00
CA GLY A 29 22.36 8.36 13.71
C GLY A 29 23.25 7.29 14.34
N LYS A 30 22.78 6.73 15.45
CA LYS A 30 23.44 5.61 16.15
C LYS A 30 22.58 4.36 16.13
N VAL A 31 21.26 4.53 16.21
CA VAL A 31 20.29 3.42 16.24
C VAL A 31 19.36 3.53 15.05
N PHE A 32 19.26 2.42 14.34
CA PHE A 32 18.49 2.30 13.11
C PHE A 32 17.50 1.14 13.21
N SER A 33 16.40 1.23 12.48
CA SER A 33 15.42 0.17 12.44
C SER A 33 14.82 0.05 11.04
N GLY A 34 14.36 -1.15 10.70
CA GLY A 34 13.73 -1.43 9.41
C GLY A 34 13.58 -2.92 9.15
N GLY A 35 12.94 -3.29 8.07
CA GLY A 35 12.90 -4.68 7.61
C GLY A 35 14.26 -5.14 7.05
N ILE A 36 14.40 -6.45 6.82
CA ILE A 36 15.64 -7.08 6.31
C ILE A 36 16.09 -6.41 5.00
N ARG A 37 15.16 -6.22 4.05
CA ARG A 37 15.44 -5.56 2.77
C ARG A 37 15.97 -4.14 2.94
N HIS A 38 15.40 -3.37 3.86
CA HIS A 38 15.89 -2.02 4.14
C HIS A 38 17.34 -2.05 4.63
N LYS A 39 17.66 -3.00 5.56
CA LYS A 39 19.02 -3.17 6.06
C LYS A 39 20.04 -3.48 4.95
N GLU A 40 19.67 -4.36 4.02
CA GLU A 40 20.51 -4.70 2.88
C GLU A 40 20.83 -3.50 2.00
N ILE A 41 19.83 -2.63 1.76
CA ILE A 41 19.98 -1.46 0.89
C ILE A 41 20.77 -0.35 1.57
N VAL A 42 20.42 -0.02 2.83
CA VAL A 42 21.03 1.13 3.51
C VAL A 42 22.31 0.79 4.27
N GLY A 43 22.61 -0.49 4.47
CA GLY A 43 23.78 -0.95 5.23
C GLY A 43 25.08 -0.22 4.87
N PRO A 44 25.43 -0.05 3.58
CA PRO A 44 26.63 0.66 3.16
C PRO A 44 26.65 2.16 3.52
N LEU A 45 25.50 2.75 3.84
CA LEU A 45 25.35 4.17 4.19
C LEU A 45 25.41 4.43 5.70
N LEU A 46 25.31 3.36 6.52
CA LEU A 46 25.26 3.47 7.97
C LEU A 46 26.65 3.78 8.54
N PRO A 47 26.72 4.58 9.63
CA PRO A 47 27.96 4.82 10.35
C PRO A 47 28.56 3.53 10.93
N ALA A 48 29.87 3.51 11.11
CA ALA A 48 30.55 2.43 11.82
C ALA A 48 30.02 2.30 13.26
N GLY A 49 29.70 1.09 13.68
CA GLY A 49 29.12 0.83 15.01
C GLY A 49 27.63 1.13 15.14
N ALA A 50 26.94 1.39 14.04
CA ALA A 50 25.48 1.56 14.04
C ALA A 50 24.76 0.33 14.59
N GLU A 51 23.84 0.55 15.53
CA GLU A 51 22.95 -0.49 16.06
C GLU A 51 21.73 -0.64 15.14
N TRP A 52 21.32 -1.89 14.87
CA TRP A 52 20.17 -2.17 14.01
C TRP A 52 19.11 -3.00 14.73
N ILE A 53 17.88 -2.49 14.73
CA ILE A 53 16.69 -3.18 15.24
C ILE A 53 15.85 -3.64 14.04
N SER A 54 15.74 -4.96 13.85
CA SER A 54 14.92 -5.52 12.78
C SER A 54 13.44 -5.45 13.12
N ILE A 55 12.64 -4.90 12.19
CA ILE A 55 11.18 -4.92 12.30
C ILE A 55 10.71 -6.31 11.88
N THR A 56 10.25 -7.09 12.84
CA THR A 56 9.71 -8.45 12.67
C THR A 56 8.37 -8.59 13.39
N VAL A 57 7.64 -9.64 13.06
CA VAL A 57 6.39 -10.00 13.77
C VAL A 57 6.71 -11.02 14.85
N PRO A 58 6.18 -10.92 16.07
CA PRO A 58 5.23 -9.88 16.54
C PRO A 58 5.90 -8.52 16.82
N LEU A 59 5.17 -7.44 16.52
CA LEU A 59 5.71 -6.07 16.67
C LEU A 59 5.98 -5.66 18.11
N ASP A 60 5.37 -6.32 19.09
CA ASP A 60 5.56 -5.97 20.51
C ASP A 60 7.03 -6.09 20.93
N CYS A 61 7.74 -7.10 20.43
CA CYS A 61 9.19 -7.24 20.69
C CYS A 61 10.01 -6.06 20.14
N VAL A 62 9.59 -5.51 18.99
CA VAL A 62 10.25 -4.36 18.38
C VAL A 62 10.04 -3.10 19.24
N PHE A 63 8.81 -2.90 19.73
CA PHE A 63 8.50 -1.76 20.60
C PHE A 63 9.17 -1.88 21.97
N SER A 64 9.27 -3.07 22.56
CA SER A 64 10.07 -3.28 23.79
C SER A 64 11.53 -2.89 23.60
N HIS A 65 12.15 -3.27 22.47
CA HIS A 65 13.50 -2.82 22.12
C HIS A 65 13.59 -1.29 21.98
N TYR A 66 12.60 -0.64 21.37
CA TYR A 66 12.60 0.84 21.29
C TYR A 66 12.57 1.48 22.69
N GLU A 67 11.77 0.95 23.61
CA GLU A 67 11.71 1.44 25.01
C GLU A 67 13.04 1.27 25.72
N GLU A 68 13.72 0.12 25.58
CA GLU A 68 15.06 -0.12 26.13
C GLU A 68 16.08 0.90 25.59
N ILE A 69 16.03 1.20 24.28
CA ILE A 69 16.91 2.20 23.67
C ILE A 69 16.64 3.58 24.24
N PHE A 70 15.37 4.00 24.35
CA PHE A 70 15.04 5.31 24.90
C PHE A 70 15.43 5.44 26.37
N THR A 71 15.27 4.39 27.18
CA THR A 71 15.76 4.35 28.55
C THR A 71 17.30 4.58 28.61
N ARG A 72 18.05 3.92 27.74
CA ARG A 72 19.50 4.12 27.60
C ARG A 72 19.86 5.55 27.18
N PHE A 73 19.07 6.18 26.31
CA PHE A 73 19.27 7.57 25.91
C PHE A 73 19.01 8.56 27.05
N GLU A 74 18.03 8.30 27.90
CA GLU A 74 17.75 9.12 29.09
C GLU A 74 18.90 9.04 30.10
N GLU A 75 19.41 7.84 30.37
CA GLU A 75 20.53 7.63 31.29
C GLU A 75 21.82 8.34 30.84
N THR A 76 22.05 8.43 29.54
CA THR A 76 23.25 9.07 28.98
C THR A 76 23.08 10.55 28.68
N ALA A 77 21.90 11.14 28.96
CA ALA A 77 21.56 12.54 28.71
C ALA A 77 21.88 13.00 27.27
N THR A 78 21.79 12.09 26.30
CA THR A 78 22.07 12.37 24.90
C THR A 78 20.75 12.60 24.13
N ASP A 79 20.72 13.65 23.31
CA ASP A 79 19.59 13.90 22.38
C ASP A 79 19.72 12.92 21.21
N ASN A 80 19.11 11.75 21.38
CA ASN A 80 19.19 10.67 20.41
C ASN A 80 17.79 10.31 19.89
N SER A 81 17.77 9.88 18.63
CA SER A 81 16.57 9.44 17.95
C SER A 81 16.79 8.04 17.37
N ILE A 82 15.72 7.29 17.21
CA ILE A 82 15.72 6.05 16.43
C ILE A 82 15.36 6.41 14.99
N ILE A 83 16.25 6.07 14.04
CA ILE A 83 16.01 6.27 12.61
C ILE A 83 15.37 5.02 12.05
N VAL A 84 14.17 5.16 11.49
CA VAL A 84 13.38 4.04 10.98
C VAL A 84 13.26 4.15 9.46
N PHE A 85 13.66 3.09 8.76
CA PHE A 85 13.43 2.99 7.31
C PHE A 85 12.10 2.29 7.05
N ALA A 86 11.29 2.90 6.19
CA ALA A 86 9.98 2.40 5.80
C ALA A 86 9.82 2.37 4.28
N SER A 87 9.03 1.44 3.77
CA SER A 87 8.75 1.37 2.33
C SER A 87 7.84 2.53 1.89
N GLY A 88 8.26 3.26 0.86
CA GLY A 88 7.50 4.34 0.26
C GLY A 88 7.19 5.49 1.22
N ASP A 89 5.93 5.90 1.26
CA ASP A 89 5.45 6.92 2.20
C ASP A 89 5.14 6.29 3.57
N PRO A 90 5.84 6.70 4.64
CA PRO A 90 5.65 6.13 5.97
C PRO A 90 4.25 6.29 6.56
N LEU A 91 3.45 7.25 6.07
CA LEU A 91 2.06 7.46 6.50
C LEU A 91 1.04 6.76 5.61
N PHE A 92 1.42 6.36 4.40
CA PHE A 92 0.52 5.67 3.49
C PHE A 92 0.47 4.16 3.81
N PHE A 93 -0.41 3.77 4.71
CA PHE A 93 -0.48 2.41 5.29
C PHE A 93 0.84 1.93 5.91
N GLY A 94 1.77 2.86 6.15
CA GLY A 94 3.14 2.58 6.53
C GLY A 94 3.36 2.48 8.05
N PHE A 95 4.59 2.17 8.44
CA PHE A 95 4.98 1.88 9.82
C PHE A 95 4.88 3.09 10.76
N ALA A 96 4.94 4.32 10.24
CA ALA A 96 4.74 5.53 11.04
C ALA A 96 3.37 5.56 11.73
N ASN A 97 2.32 5.04 11.08
CA ASN A 97 0.99 4.94 11.68
C ASN A 97 0.99 3.97 12.89
N THR A 98 1.80 2.92 12.83
CA THR A 98 1.93 1.97 13.93
C THR A 98 2.69 2.60 15.11
N ILE A 99 3.77 3.32 14.83
CA ILE A 99 4.49 4.09 15.88
C ILE A 99 3.53 5.07 16.54
N LYS A 100 2.82 5.90 15.76
CA LYS A 100 1.89 6.90 16.28
C LYS A 100 0.79 6.29 17.14
N ARG A 101 0.29 5.10 16.79
CA ARG A 101 -0.75 4.40 17.56
C ARG A 101 -0.20 3.78 18.86
N LYS A 102 1.01 3.21 18.83
CA LYS A 102 1.64 2.55 19.98
C LYS A 102 2.28 3.55 20.95
N LEU A 103 2.83 4.63 20.41
CA LEU A 103 3.55 5.68 21.14
C LEU A 103 2.98 7.07 20.74
N PRO A 104 1.78 7.43 21.18
CA PRO A 104 1.08 8.65 20.73
C PRO A 104 1.82 9.95 21.10
N GLU A 105 2.65 9.93 22.15
CA GLU A 105 3.44 11.08 22.61
C GLU A 105 4.82 11.19 21.92
N ALA A 106 5.17 10.26 21.02
CA ALA A 106 6.44 10.29 20.34
C ALA A 106 6.53 11.52 19.39
N ASP A 107 7.73 12.13 19.37
CA ASP A 107 8.10 13.14 18.38
C ASP A 107 8.52 12.44 17.09
N ILE A 108 7.85 12.72 15.98
CA ILE A 108 8.07 12.05 14.70
C ILE A 108 8.43 13.05 13.62
N LEU A 109 9.65 12.93 13.09
CA LEU A 109 10.11 13.63 11.88
C LEU A 109 10.03 12.66 10.69
N LEU A 110 9.44 13.12 9.58
CA LEU A 110 9.22 12.29 8.39
C LEU A 110 9.99 12.82 7.19
N TYR A 111 10.61 11.89 6.46
CA TYR A 111 11.14 12.09 5.11
C TYR A 111 10.44 11.09 4.19
N PRO A 112 9.33 11.46 3.54
CA PRO A 112 8.56 10.53 2.71
C PRO A 112 9.26 10.24 1.37
N ALA A 113 8.98 9.07 0.81
CA ALA A 113 9.21 8.75 -0.59
C ALA A 113 7.87 8.46 -1.28
N PHE A 114 7.86 8.32 -2.60
CA PHE A 114 6.67 7.86 -3.30
C PHE A 114 6.30 6.45 -2.85
N ASN A 115 5.02 6.24 -2.56
CA ASN A 115 4.53 4.89 -2.32
C ASN A 115 4.47 4.09 -3.64
N SER A 116 4.32 2.77 -3.54
CA SER A 116 4.34 1.89 -4.71
C SER A 116 3.22 2.20 -5.72
N LEU A 117 2.03 2.62 -5.27
CA LEU A 117 0.92 2.98 -6.16
C LEU A 117 1.21 4.28 -6.91
N GLN A 118 1.80 5.27 -6.25
CA GLN A 118 2.25 6.50 -6.94
C GLN A 118 3.33 6.16 -7.96
N THR A 119 4.32 5.35 -7.58
CA THR A 119 5.39 4.93 -8.50
C THR A 119 4.81 4.20 -9.71
N LEU A 120 3.86 3.28 -9.51
CA LEU A 120 3.19 2.58 -10.61
C LEU A 120 2.44 3.56 -11.52
N ALA A 121 1.65 4.48 -10.94
CA ALA A 121 0.93 5.50 -11.70
C ALA A 121 1.88 6.39 -12.52
N HIS A 122 3.04 6.79 -11.95
CA HIS A 122 4.07 7.56 -12.65
C HIS A 122 4.68 6.77 -13.83
N ARG A 123 4.94 5.48 -13.66
CA ARG A 123 5.44 4.63 -14.76
C ARG A 123 4.43 4.49 -15.90
N LEU A 124 3.14 4.49 -15.55
CA LEU A 124 2.05 4.43 -16.52
C LEU A 124 1.65 5.81 -17.09
N VAL A 125 2.23 6.90 -16.55
CA VAL A 125 1.80 8.28 -16.83
C VAL A 125 0.28 8.43 -16.63
N MET A 126 -0.23 7.85 -15.54
CA MET A 126 -1.65 7.77 -15.25
C MET A 126 -2.01 8.71 -14.11
N PRO A 127 -3.00 9.61 -14.27
CA PRO A 127 -3.56 10.40 -13.17
C PRO A 127 -4.14 9.48 -12.10
N TYR A 128 -3.96 9.82 -10.82
CA TYR A 128 -4.40 9.01 -9.70
C TYR A 128 -5.11 9.81 -8.59
N ASP A 129 -5.56 11.00 -8.92
CA ASP A 129 -6.35 11.88 -8.04
C ASP A 129 -7.73 11.29 -7.70
N ASP A 130 -8.29 10.47 -8.60
CA ASP A 130 -9.55 9.74 -8.46
C ASP A 130 -9.39 8.29 -7.97
N MET A 131 -8.18 7.88 -7.62
CA MET A 131 -7.89 6.49 -7.24
C MET A 131 -8.37 6.17 -5.83
N ARG A 132 -9.27 5.19 -5.71
CA ARG A 132 -9.60 4.56 -4.43
C ARG A 132 -8.43 3.68 -3.98
N THR A 133 -7.87 3.94 -2.82
CA THR A 133 -6.74 3.15 -2.31
C THR A 133 -7.21 2.10 -1.30
N VAL A 134 -6.73 0.86 -1.48
CA VAL A 134 -7.03 -0.28 -0.64
C VAL A 134 -5.72 -0.95 -0.22
N SER A 135 -5.58 -1.29 1.04
CA SER A 135 -4.48 -2.13 1.50
C SER A 135 -5.02 -3.48 1.95
N LEU A 136 -4.57 -4.53 1.30
CA LEU A 136 -4.81 -5.91 1.68
C LEU A 136 -3.68 -6.50 2.54
N THR A 137 -2.59 -5.74 2.76
CA THR A 137 -1.45 -6.19 3.57
C THR A 137 -1.88 -6.48 5.01
N GLY A 138 -2.02 -7.77 5.35
CA GLY A 138 -2.50 -8.24 6.65
C GLY A 138 -3.93 -7.77 6.97
N ARG A 139 -4.77 -7.55 5.97
CA ARG A 139 -6.15 -7.06 6.11
C ARG A 139 -7.12 -7.93 5.32
N PRO A 140 -8.39 -8.01 5.76
CA PRO A 140 -9.41 -8.78 5.07
C PRO A 140 -9.90 -8.07 3.79
N TRP A 141 -10.66 -8.80 2.98
CA TRP A 141 -11.16 -8.37 1.67
C TRP A 141 -12.17 -7.21 1.68
N GLN A 142 -12.79 -6.89 2.82
CA GLN A 142 -13.96 -6.01 2.92
C GLN A 142 -13.80 -4.67 2.21
N GLU A 143 -12.65 -3.98 2.38
CA GLU A 143 -12.44 -2.69 1.73
C GLU A 143 -12.23 -2.82 0.21
N PHE A 144 -11.68 -3.94 -0.25
CA PHE A 144 -11.56 -4.24 -1.66
C PHE A 144 -12.94 -4.55 -2.27
N ASP A 145 -13.72 -5.42 -1.63
CA ASP A 145 -15.07 -5.76 -2.06
C ASP A 145 -15.94 -4.50 -2.14
N ARG A 146 -15.82 -3.65 -1.12
CA ARG A 146 -16.53 -2.36 -1.10
C ARG A 146 -16.15 -1.47 -2.29
N ALA A 147 -14.86 -1.37 -2.61
CA ALA A 147 -14.42 -0.59 -3.76
C ALA A 147 -14.97 -1.13 -5.09
N LEU A 148 -15.09 -2.45 -5.23
CA LEU A 148 -15.70 -3.10 -6.39
C LEU A 148 -17.22 -2.86 -6.44
N ILE A 149 -17.93 -3.00 -5.32
CA ILE A 149 -19.38 -2.76 -5.20
C ILE A 149 -19.71 -1.31 -5.54
N GLU A 150 -18.92 -0.36 -5.03
CA GLU A 150 -19.04 1.08 -5.34
C GLU A 150 -18.62 1.42 -6.77
N ARG A 151 -18.13 0.42 -7.54
CA ARG A 151 -17.65 0.57 -8.92
C ARG A 151 -16.63 1.70 -9.07
N ALA A 152 -15.68 1.76 -8.13
CA ALA A 152 -14.62 2.75 -8.19
C ALA A 152 -13.90 2.66 -9.55
N PRO A 153 -13.78 3.75 -10.30
CA PRO A 153 -13.23 3.71 -11.67
C PRO A 153 -11.76 3.32 -11.67
N LYS A 154 -11.06 3.62 -10.59
CA LYS A 154 -9.66 3.29 -10.41
C LYS A 154 -9.41 2.83 -8.97
N ILE A 155 -8.77 1.67 -8.80
CA ILE A 155 -8.48 1.09 -7.48
C ILE A 155 -7.00 0.77 -7.41
N GLY A 156 -6.29 1.40 -6.47
CA GLY A 156 -4.90 1.07 -6.14
C GLY A 156 -4.84 0.11 -4.96
N ILE A 157 -4.11 -1.00 -5.10
CA ILE A 157 -4.12 -2.09 -4.13
C ILE A 157 -2.70 -2.42 -3.68
N LEU A 158 -2.48 -2.37 -2.36
CA LEU A 158 -1.30 -2.93 -1.71
C LEU A 158 -1.55 -4.39 -1.37
N THR A 159 -0.65 -5.25 -1.79
CA THR A 159 -0.73 -6.71 -1.70
C THR A 159 0.07 -7.28 -0.53
N ASP A 160 -0.10 -8.57 -0.29
CA ASP A 160 0.75 -9.39 0.56
C ASP A 160 0.92 -10.81 -0.05
N ARG A 161 1.39 -11.76 0.74
CA ARG A 161 1.63 -13.14 0.27
C ARG A 161 0.34 -13.95 0.03
N GLU A 162 -0.75 -13.58 0.69
CA GLU A 162 -2.07 -14.22 0.54
C GLU A 162 -2.89 -13.50 -0.52
N HIS A 163 -2.87 -12.17 -0.48
CA HIS A 163 -3.57 -11.31 -1.43
C HIS A 163 -2.64 -10.95 -2.59
N THR A 164 -2.37 -11.94 -3.44
CA THR A 164 -1.55 -11.79 -4.64
C THR A 164 -2.37 -11.22 -5.80
N PRO A 165 -1.75 -10.69 -6.86
CA PRO A 165 -2.48 -10.30 -8.06
C PRO A 165 -3.38 -11.40 -8.63
N ALA A 166 -2.94 -12.66 -8.55
CA ALA A 166 -3.73 -13.81 -9.01
C ALA A 166 -4.97 -14.06 -8.15
N THR A 167 -4.84 -14.04 -6.81
CA THR A 167 -5.98 -14.24 -5.91
C THR A 167 -6.98 -13.08 -5.98
N ILE A 168 -6.49 -11.84 -6.17
CA ILE A 168 -7.32 -10.66 -6.40
C ILE A 168 -8.11 -10.82 -7.70
N ALA A 169 -7.45 -11.22 -8.80
CA ALA A 169 -8.10 -11.44 -10.09
C ALA A 169 -9.13 -12.58 -10.02
N ALA A 170 -8.83 -13.67 -9.32
CA ALA A 170 -9.77 -14.77 -9.10
C ALA A 170 -11.04 -14.29 -8.37
N ARG A 171 -10.86 -13.49 -7.30
CA ARG A 171 -11.98 -12.90 -6.56
C ARG A 171 -12.80 -11.97 -7.43
N MET A 172 -12.17 -11.14 -8.26
CA MET A 172 -12.88 -10.26 -9.20
C MET A 172 -13.76 -11.07 -10.16
N LEU A 173 -13.25 -12.17 -10.71
CA LEU A 173 -13.99 -13.03 -11.63
C LEU A 173 -15.14 -13.77 -10.94
N GLU A 174 -14.93 -14.24 -9.70
CA GLU A 174 -15.97 -14.89 -8.88
C GLU A 174 -17.21 -13.98 -8.72
N TYR A 175 -16.98 -12.67 -8.54
CA TYR A 175 -18.05 -11.68 -8.36
C TYR A 175 -18.41 -10.90 -9.64
N GLY A 176 -17.93 -11.32 -10.81
CA GLY A 176 -18.32 -10.78 -12.12
C GLY A 176 -17.66 -9.45 -12.51
N TYR A 177 -16.57 -9.06 -11.88
CA TYR A 177 -15.83 -7.81 -12.19
C TYR A 177 -14.73 -8.03 -13.24
N SER A 178 -15.11 -8.49 -14.42
CA SER A 178 -14.15 -8.80 -15.51
C SER A 178 -13.75 -7.59 -16.37
N HIS A 179 -14.38 -6.43 -16.18
CA HIS A 179 -14.23 -5.25 -17.04
C HIS A 179 -13.04 -4.36 -16.69
N TYR A 180 -12.36 -4.60 -15.56
CA TYR A 180 -11.16 -3.86 -15.20
C TYR A 180 -9.93 -4.35 -15.98
N THR A 181 -9.06 -3.41 -16.32
CA THR A 181 -7.67 -3.70 -16.70
C THR A 181 -6.80 -3.65 -15.45
N LEU A 182 -5.95 -4.66 -15.28
CA LEU A 182 -4.99 -4.75 -14.18
C LEU A 182 -3.63 -4.25 -14.65
N TYR A 183 -3.05 -3.32 -13.93
CA TYR A 183 -1.66 -2.92 -14.04
C TYR A 183 -0.94 -3.42 -12.80
N ILE A 184 0.04 -4.29 -12.97
CA ILE A 184 0.74 -4.96 -11.87
C ILE A 184 2.19 -4.49 -11.90
N GLY A 185 2.61 -3.83 -10.82
CA GLY A 185 3.99 -3.38 -10.65
C GLY A 185 4.73 -4.31 -9.69
N GLU A 186 5.83 -4.90 -10.16
CA GLU A 186 6.70 -5.79 -9.38
C GLU A 186 8.05 -5.09 -9.18
N HIS A 187 8.62 -5.16 -7.98
CA HIS A 187 9.91 -4.58 -7.61
C HIS A 187 10.11 -3.12 -8.04
N LEU A 188 9.06 -2.30 -7.93
CA LEU A 188 9.09 -0.92 -8.37
C LEU A 188 10.22 -0.13 -7.68
N GLY A 189 11.00 0.59 -8.49
CA GLY A 189 12.20 1.30 -8.07
C GLY A 189 13.49 0.48 -8.19
N ASN A 190 13.42 -0.83 -8.39
CA ASN A 190 14.60 -1.68 -8.59
C ASN A 190 15.01 -1.70 -10.07
N PRO A 191 16.16 -1.12 -10.48
CA PRO A 191 16.53 -0.99 -11.88
C PRO A 191 16.69 -2.32 -12.63
N GLU A 192 16.99 -3.41 -11.90
CA GLU A 192 17.26 -4.72 -12.49
C GLU A 192 16.02 -5.62 -12.54
N LYS A 193 15.06 -5.39 -11.61
CA LYS A 193 13.92 -6.30 -11.40
C LYS A 193 12.56 -5.65 -11.63
N GLU A 194 12.52 -4.32 -11.78
CA GLU A 194 11.26 -3.60 -12.01
C GLU A 194 10.56 -4.17 -13.24
N ARG A 195 9.31 -4.60 -13.04
CA ARG A 195 8.47 -5.12 -14.10
C ARG A 195 7.06 -4.59 -13.97
N ILE A 196 6.48 -4.17 -15.08
CA ILE A 196 5.10 -3.72 -15.15
C ILE A 196 4.36 -4.56 -16.18
N ARG A 197 3.23 -5.14 -15.76
CA ARG A 197 2.38 -5.94 -16.63
C ARG A 197 0.99 -5.29 -16.73
N ARG A 198 0.44 -5.30 -17.94
CA ARG A 198 -0.95 -4.97 -18.20
C ARG A 198 -1.69 -6.25 -18.55
N MET A 199 -2.72 -6.59 -17.82
CA MET A 199 -3.44 -7.86 -17.95
C MET A 199 -4.93 -7.67 -17.73
N THR A 200 -5.72 -8.58 -18.28
CA THR A 200 -7.13 -8.78 -17.88
C THR A 200 -7.19 -9.61 -16.61
N PRO A 201 -8.31 -9.61 -15.86
CA PRO A 201 -8.49 -10.51 -14.73
C PRO A 201 -8.30 -11.99 -15.11
N GLN A 202 -8.77 -12.40 -16.30
CA GLN A 202 -8.67 -13.77 -16.81
C GLN A 202 -7.20 -14.21 -16.99
N GLU A 203 -6.37 -13.32 -17.52
CA GLU A 203 -4.94 -13.60 -17.71
C GLU A 203 -4.19 -13.63 -16.37
N ALA A 204 -4.59 -12.76 -15.41
CA ALA A 204 -3.90 -12.62 -14.15
C ALA A 204 -4.11 -13.80 -13.19
N VAL A 205 -5.25 -14.50 -13.26
CA VAL A 205 -5.55 -15.67 -12.38
C VAL A 205 -4.47 -16.75 -12.46
N SER A 206 -3.93 -17.01 -13.65
CA SER A 206 -2.89 -18.02 -13.86
C SER A 206 -1.47 -17.44 -13.86
N GLY A 207 -1.33 -16.16 -13.53
CA GLY A 207 -0.04 -15.47 -13.49
C GLY A 207 0.76 -15.81 -12.24
N ASP A 208 2.08 -15.85 -12.39
CA ASP A 208 3.04 -15.86 -11.29
C ASP A 208 3.65 -14.46 -11.15
N PHE A 209 3.70 -13.94 -9.91
CA PHE A 209 4.08 -12.57 -9.61
C PHE A 209 5.11 -12.51 -8.49
N GLU A 210 6.21 -11.80 -8.74
CA GLU A 210 7.25 -11.61 -7.76
C GLU A 210 6.87 -10.55 -6.72
N HIS A 211 7.38 -10.71 -5.50
CA HIS A 211 7.25 -9.73 -4.42
C HIS A 211 8.52 -8.88 -4.28
N PRO A 212 8.37 -7.60 -3.90
CA PRO A 212 7.14 -6.87 -3.59
C PRO A 212 6.38 -6.47 -4.86
N ASN A 213 5.05 -6.47 -4.79
CA ASN A 213 4.22 -5.99 -5.89
C ASN A 213 3.03 -5.14 -5.39
N CYS A 214 2.38 -4.45 -6.31
CA CYS A 214 1.13 -3.73 -6.10
C CYS A 214 0.31 -3.74 -7.39
N LEU A 215 -0.98 -3.43 -7.28
CA LEU A 215 -1.89 -3.36 -8.43
C LEU A 215 -2.55 -2.00 -8.55
N LEU A 216 -2.85 -1.65 -9.80
CA LEU A 216 -3.80 -0.61 -10.14
C LEU A 216 -4.84 -1.22 -11.07
N LEU A 217 -6.11 -1.13 -10.69
CA LEU A 217 -7.25 -1.49 -11.52
C LEU A 217 -7.81 -0.24 -12.17
N ASP A 218 -8.13 -0.31 -13.46
CA ASP A 218 -8.74 0.77 -14.22
C ASP A 218 -9.91 0.22 -15.04
N SER A 219 -11.11 0.75 -14.82
CA SER A 219 -12.32 0.36 -15.54
C SER A 219 -12.44 1.02 -16.90
N HIS A 220 -11.64 2.08 -17.19
CA HIS A 220 -11.71 2.86 -18.42
C HIS A 220 -10.32 3.08 -19.04
N PRO A 221 -9.59 2.01 -19.39
CA PRO A 221 -8.23 2.13 -19.92
C PRO A 221 -8.23 2.93 -21.23
N GLY A 222 -7.54 4.08 -21.23
CA GLY A 222 -7.39 4.93 -22.43
C GLY A 222 -8.30 6.15 -22.50
N GLN A 223 -9.20 6.37 -21.55
CA GLN A 223 -9.94 7.63 -21.43
C GLN A 223 -9.17 8.58 -20.48
N CYS A 224 -8.47 9.56 -21.05
CA CYS A 224 -8.05 10.72 -20.29
C CYS A 224 -9.32 11.49 -19.90
N ARG A 225 -9.73 11.47 -18.62
CA ARG A 225 -10.80 12.33 -18.14
C ARG A 225 -10.31 13.78 -18.22
N THR A 226 -10.54 14.42 -19.36
CA THR A 226 -10.61 15.87 -19.36
C THR A 226 -11.78 16.24 -18.46
N ASN A 227 -11.55 17.10 -17.46
CA ASN A 227 -12.60 17.72 -16.65
C ASN A 227 -13.50 18.59 -17.52
N SER A 228 -14.25 17.96 -18.43
CA SER A 228 -15.33 18.63 -19.15
C SER A 228 -16.57 18.54 -18.27
N LEU A 229 -16.91 19.67 -17.66
CA LEU A 229 -18.18 19.93 -16.96
C LEU A 229 -19.42 19.81 -17.87
N HIS A 230 -19.30 19.23 -19.06
CA HIS A 230 -20.39 19.07 -20.01
C HIS A 230 -20.38 17.65 -20.58
N GLY A 231 -21.37 16.86 -20.17
CA GLY A 231 -22.05 15.85 -20.95
C GLY A 231 -21.16 14.84 -21.70
N SER A 232 -20.42 14.00 -21.01
CA SER A 232 -20.02 12.71 -21.58
C SER A 232 -21.10 11.69 -21.18
N GLU A 233 -21.67 11.02 -22.16
CA GLU A 233 -22.53 9.86 -21.96
C GLU A 233 -21.81 8.92 -20.98
N ALA A 234 -22.44 8.67 -19.84
CA ALA A 234 -21.98 7.64 -18.92
C ALA A 234 -21.88 6.34 -19.73
N PRO A 235 -20.81 5.52 -19.54
CA PRO A 235 -20.76 4.23 -20.18
C PRO A 235 -22.06 3.49 -19.88
N ASP A 236 -22.61 2.85 -20.90
CA ASP A 236 -23.90 2.16 -20.86
C ASP A 236 -23.80 0.92 -19.95
N PHE A 237 -23.61 1.16 -18.68
CA PHE A 237 -23.85 0.15 -17.65
C PHE A 237 -25.34 0.15 -17.40
N PRO A 238 -26.00 -1.02 -17.39
CA PRO A 238 -27.39 -1.08 -17.02
C PRO A 238 -27.53 -0.40 -15.65
N VAL A 239 -28.18 0.75 -15.62
CA VAL A 239 -28.54 1.45 -14.39
C VAL A 239 -29.43 0.47 -13.64
N ARG A 240 -28.88 -0.22 -12.64
CA ARG A 240 -29.72 -1.05 -11.80
C ARG A 240 -30.66 -0.13 -11.04
N PRO A 241 -31.97 -0.35 -11.14
CA PRO A 241 -32.94 0.40 -10.35
C PRO A 241 -32.65 0.19 -8.88
N PHE A 242 -33.09 1.11 -8.05
CA PHE A 242 -32.96 0.98 -6.60
C PHE A 242 -33.74 -0.28 -6.17
N GLY A 243 -33.03 -1.29 -5.69
CA GLY A 243 -33.55 -2.63 -5.46
C GLY A 243 -33.22 -3.59 -6.61
N ILE A 244 -33.02 -4.85 -6.29
CA ILE A 244 -32.78 -5.90 -7.27
C ILE A 244 -34.13 -6.55 -7.57
N PRO A 245 -34.54 -6.71 -8.86
CA PRO A 245 -35.77 -7.41 -9.20
C PRO A 245 -35.80 -8.82 -8.63
N ASP A 246 -36.99 -9.28 -8.18
CA ASP A 246 -37.16 -10.61 -7.57
C ASP A 246 -36.66 -11.76 -8.46
N GLU A 247 -36.68 -11.57 -9.79
CA GLU A 247 -36.23 -12.55 -10.79
C GLU A 247 -34.71 -12.80 -10.76
N GLU A 248 -33.95 -11.84 -10.24
CA GLU A 248 -32.47 -11.95 -10.12
C GLU A 248 -32.02 -12.67 -8.85
N PHE A 249 -32.97 -13.04 -7.95
CA PHE A 249 -32.64 -13.80 -6.74
C PHE A 249 -32.81 -15.30 -6.94
N ALA A 250 -31.77 -16.06 -6.60
CA ALA A 250 -31.92 -17.51 -6.42
C ALA A 250 -32.74 -17.78 -5.15
N HIS A 251 -33.93 -18.35 -5.31
CA HIS A 251 -34.77 -18.76 -4.20
C HIS A 251 -34.39 -20.15 -3.73
N LEU A 252 -34.02 -20.31 -2.46
CA LEU A 252 -33.94 -21.60 -1.80
C LEU A 252 -35.38 -22.03 -1.49
N ASP A 253 -35.81 -23.19 -1.98
CA ASP A 253 -37.12 -23.79 -1.77
C ASP A 253 -38.33 -22.99 -2.30
N GLY A 254 -38.17 -22.17 -3.32
CA GLY A 254 -39.27 -21.42 -3.94
C GLY A 254 -39.95 -20.40 -3.02
N ARG A 255 -39.35 -20.06 -1.90
CA ARG A 255 -39.87 -19.05 -0.96
C ARG A 255 -38.95 -17.84 -0.92
N ALA A 256 -39.46 -16.70 -1.39
CA ALA A 256 -38.79 -15.41 -1.21
C ALA A 256 -38.62 -15.13 0.29
N ARG A 257 -37.39 -15.18 0.77
CA ARG A 257 -37.05 -14.76 2.13
C ARG A 257 -36.23 -13.49 2.11
N MET A 258 -36.83 -12.44 2.67
CA MET A 258 -36.17 -11.30 3.26
C MET A 258 -35.60 -10.19 2.35
N ILE A 259 -36.31 -9.77 1.31
CA ILE A 259 -36.02 -8.42 0.78
C ILE A 259 -37.36 -7.78 0.38
N THR A 260 -37.58 -6.57 0.86
CA THR A 260 -38.73 -5.77 0.44
C THR A 260 -38.64 -5.51 -1.06
N LYS A 261 -39.73 -5.71 -1.79
CA LYS A 261 -39.85 -5.33 -3.19
C LYS A 261 -39.43 -3.86 -3.36
N ALA A 262 -38.78 -3.56 -4.46
CA ALA A 262 -38.56 -2.17 -4.87
C ALA A 262 -39.92 -1.43 -4.87
N PRO A 263 -39.98 -0.16 -4.41
CA PRO A 263 -41.20 0.63 -4.42
C PRO A 263 -41.71 0.91 -5.81
#